data_86aac5ffc6708f84321b2ff372a6cbd4
#
_entry.id   86aac5ffc6708f84321b2ff372a6cbd4
#
_cell.length_a   1.000
_cell.length_b   1.000
_cell.length_c   1.000
_cell.angle_alpha   90.00
_cell.angle_beta   90.00
_cell.angle_gamma   90.00
#
_symmetry.space_group_name_H-M   'P 1'
#
loop_
_entity.id
_entity.type
_entity.pdbx_description
1 polymer ?
#
loop_
_entity_poly.entity_id
_entity_poly.type
_entity_poly.pdbx_seq_one_letter_code
_entity_poly.pdbx_strand_id
1 'polypeptide(L)'
;MKNPLHYQFSEYDCGPTSMQNAISFLFEREEIPPEVLRNIMLYCLDCYSSEGVPGKSGTSCAAMMFLSNWLNSMGNLGILPVKSRYLSGKEVYLGNESYVNDALRRGGAVVLRLFSDEWHYVLLT
;
A
#
# COMPACT_ATOMS: atom_id res chain seq x y z
N MET A 1 -17.14 -0.70 -2.09
CA MET A 1 -15.99 -1.51 -1.67
C MET A 1 -16.42 -2.95 -1.48
N LYS A 2 -15.64 -3.90 -1.97
CA LYS A 2 -16.00 -5.32 -1.99
C LYS A 2 -15.92 -6.00 -0.63
N ASN A 3 -15.04 -5.50 0.23
CA ASN A 3 -14.77 -6.05 1.55
C ASN A 3 -14.85 -4.96 2.60
N PRO A 4 -15.10 -5.31 3.88
CA PRO A 4 -15.00 -4.35 4.95
C PRO A 4 -13.61 -3.72 5.01
N LEU A 5 -13.56 -2.46 5.42
CA LEU A 5 -12.29 -1.76 5.62
C LEU A 5 -11.52 -2.35 6.79
N HIS A 6 -10.20 -2.43 6.62
CA HIS A 6 -9.32 -2.69 7.74
C HIS A 6 -9.07 -1.38 8.48
N TYR A 7 -8.98 -1.46 9.79
CA TYR A 7 -8.66 -0.31 10.64
C TYR A 7 -7.28 -0.51 11.24
N GLN A 8 -6.52 0.57 11.35
CA GLN A 8 -5.21 0.48 11.97
C GLN A 8 -5.34 0.26 13.48
N PHE A 9 -4.43 -0.55 14.02
CA PHE A 9 -4.41 -0.88 15.44
C PHE A 9 -3.50 0.04 16.26
N SER A 10 -2.63 0.80 15.58
CA SER A 10 -1.70 1.71 16.22
C SER A 10 -1.46 2.92 15.32
N GLU A 11 -0.77 3.93 15.86
CA GLU A 11 -0.40 5.11 15.08
C GLU A 11 0.70 4.82 14.04
N TYR A 12 1.30 3.62 14.07
CA TYR A 12 2.44 3.26 13.22
C TYR A 12 2.04 2.45 11.98
N ASP A 13 0.84 1.94 11.91
CA ASP A 13 0.44 0.99 10.87
C ASP A 13 -0.45 1.56 9.76
N CYS A 14 -0.38 2.87 9.52
CA CYS A 14 -1.15 3.49 8.42
C CYS A 14 -0.71 2.97 7.04
N GLY A 15 0.58 2.66 6.87
CA GLY A 15 1.10 2.09 5.62
C GLY A 15 0.50 0.73 5.31
N PRO A 16 0.71 -0.28 6.18
CA PRO A 16 0.14 -1.60 5.94
C PRO A 16 -1.38 -1.60 5.88
N THR A 17 -2.06 -0.79 6.71
CA THR A 17 -3.52 -0.70 6.66
C THR A 17 -4.00 -0.16 5.31
N SER A 18 -3.37 0.89 4.79
CA SER A 18 -3.71 1.43 3.47
C SER A 18 -3.47 0.41 2.36
N MET A 19 -2.36 -0.34 2.42
CA MET A 19 -2.06 -1.38 1.44
C MET A 19 -3.07 -2.53 1.50
N GLN A 20 -3.43 -2.97 2.70
CA GLN A 20 -4.43 -4.02 2.87
C GLN A 20 -5.80 -3.58 2.35
N ASN A 21 -6.18 -2.33 2.61
CA ASN A 21 -7.44 -1.79 2.09
C ASN A 21 -7.41 -1.64 0.57
N ALA A 22 -6.26 -1.32 -0.03
CA ALA A 22 -6.12 -1.28 -1.48
C ALA A 22 -6.39 -2.65 -2.10
N ILE A 23 -5.79 -3.70 -1.56
CA ILE A 23 -6.01 -5.07 -2.03
C ILE A 23 -7.46 -5.49 -1.81
N SER A 24 -8.03 -5.17 -0.65
CA SER A 24 -9.42 -5.49 -0.35
C SER A 24 -10.41 -4.73 -1.22
N PHE A 25 -10.03 -3.55 -1.71
CA PHE A 25 -10.84 -2.80 -2.66
C PHE A 25 -10.84 -3.47 -4.04
N LEU A 26 -9.68 -3.97 -4.49
CA LEU A 26 -9.51 -4.49 -5.85
C LEU A 26 -10.05 -5.91 -6.01
N PHE A 27 -10.04 -6.72 -4.96
CA PHE A 27 -10.33 -8.16 -5.05
C PHE A 27 -11.42 -8.58 -4.06
N GLU A 28 -12.19 -9.61 -4.44
CA GLU A 28 -13.09 -10.27 -3.51
C GLU A 28 -12.27 -11.01 -2.45
N ARG A 29 -12.84 -11.18 -1.27
CA ARG A 29 -12.14 -11.79 -0.14
C ARG A 29 -11.61 -13.20 -0.47
N GLU A 30 -12.37 -13.98 -1.23
CA GLU A 30 -12.01 -15.33 -1.62
C GLU A 30 -10.85 -15.38 -2.60
N GLU A 31 -10.59 -14.28 -3.31
CA GLU A 31 -9.51 -14.17 -4.28
C GLU A 31 -8.16 -13.86 -3.63
N ILE A 32 -8.17 -13.41 -2.37
CA ILE A 32 -6.97 -12.92 -1.70
C ILE A 32 -6.37 -14.02 -0.83
N PRO A 33 -5.19 -14.57 -1.21
CA PRO A 33 -4.52 -15.52 -0.33
C PRO A 33 -4.20 -14.89 1.03
N PRO A 34 -4.41 -15.62 2.14
CA PRO A 34 -4.17 -15.06 3.48
C PRO A 34 -2.76 -14.51 3.68
N GLU A 35 -1.75 -15.11 3.06
CA GLU A 35 -0.37 -14.64 3.18
C GLU A 35 -0.16 -13.26 2.58
N VAL A 36 -0.98 -12.82 1.65
CA VAL A 36 -0.82 -11.50 1.02
C VAL A 36 -1.00 -10.40 2.07
N LEU A 37 -2.09 -10.44 2.82
CA LEU A 37 -2.37 -9.44 3.85
C LEU A 37 -1.36 -9.54 5.01
N ARG A 38 -1.00 -10.76 5.40
CA ARG A 38 -0.03 -10.97 6.46
C ARG A 38 1.35 -10.44 6.09
N ASN A 39 1.81 -10.71 4.86
CA ASN A 39 3.12 -10.26 4.41
C ASN A 39 3.17 -8.75 4.20
N ILE A 40 2.06 -8.12 3.81
CA ILE A 40 1.98 -6.66 3.75
C ILE A 40 2.28 -6.06 5.11
N MET A 41 1.66 -6.57 6.17
CA MET A 41 1.92 -6.10 7.53
C MET A 41 3.38 -6.31 7.92
N LEU A 42 3.91 -7.50 7.65
CA LEU A 42 5.28 -7.86 7.99
C LEU A 42 6.31 -6.98 7.31
N TYR A 43 6.13 -6.72 6.00
CA TYR A 43 7.12 -5.98 5.21
C TYR A 43 7.00 -4.47 5.36
N CYS A 44 5.80 -3.95 5.70
CA CYS A 44 5.60 -2.51 5.84
C CYS A 44 6.20 -1.93 7.11
N LEU A 45 6.22 -2.68 8.19
CA LEU A 45 6.71 -2.17 9.48
C LEU A 45 8.22 -2.41 9.61
N ASP A 46 8.99 -1.82 8.70
CA ASP A 46 10.42 -2.04 8.54
C ASP A 46 11.30 -1.03 9.27
N CYS A 47 10.73 0.02 9.85
CA CYS A 47 11.49 1.04 10.55
C CYS A 47 11.63 0.71 12.03
N TYR A 48 12.77 1.13 12.59
CA TYR A 48 13.05 0.99 14.02
C TYR A 48 12.98 2.36 14.68
N SER A 49 12.50 2.42 15.92
CA SER A 49 12.54 3.64 16.71
C SER A 49 13.99 3.97 17.09
N SER A 50 14.21 5.17 17.63
CA SER A 50 15.53 5.56 18.16
C SER A 50 16.00 4.63 19.28
N GLU A 51 15.10 3.89 19.90
CA GLU A 51 15.37 2.91 20.94
C GLU A 51 15.56 1.50 20.38
N GLY A 52 15.51 1.32 19.06
CA GLY A 52 15.70 0.05 18.40
C GLY A 52 14.47 -0.86 18.39
N VAL A 53 13.28 -0.35 18.69
CA VAL A 53 12.05 -1.14 18.70
C VAL A 53 11.49 -1.25 17.28
N PRO A 54 11.36 -2.47 16.72
CA PRO A 54 10.82 -2.64 15.37
C PRO A 54 9.32 -2.37 15.31
N GLY A 55 8.85 -1.87 14.15
CA GLY A 55 7.43 -1.66 13.91
C GLY A 55 6.85 -0.45 14.62
N LYS A 56 7.68 0.39 15.22
CA LYS A 56 7.25 1.57 16.00
C LYS A 56 7.57 2.89 15.33
N SER A 57 8.03 2.86 14.08
CA SER A 57 8.41 4.08 13.35
C SER A 57 7.77 4.17 11.97
N GLY A 58 6.72 3.39 11.74
CA GLY A 58 5.94 3.43 10.51
C GLY A 58 6.56 2.64 9.37
N THR A 59 6.27 3.07 8.14
CA THR A 59 6.65 2.38 6.91
C THR A 59 7.57 3.27 6.09
N SER A 60 8.70 2.72 5.64
CA SER A 60 9.64 3.45 4.79
C SER A 60 9.19 3.47 3.33
N CYS A 61 9.73 4.42 2.55
CA CYS A 61 9.53 4.43 1.10
C CYS A 61 10.14 3.19 0.44
N ALA A 62 11.25 2.68 0.98
CA ALA A 62 11.87 1.46 0.48
C ALA A 62 10.96 0.24 0.65
N ALA A 63 10.25 0.15 1.76
CA ALA A 63 9.26 -0.91 1.96
C ALA A 63 8.14 -0.85 0.94
N MET A 64 7.64 0.36 0.64
CA MET A 64 6.59 0.53 -0.37
C MET A 64 7.08 0.16 -1.76
N MET A 65 8.31 0.52 -2.11
CA MET A 65 8.92 0.13 -3.38
C MET A 65 9.06 -1.40 -3.47
N PHE A 66 9.54 -2.03 -2.40
CA PHE A 66 9.64 -3.48 -2.33
C PHE A 66 8.29 -4.15 -2.51
N LEU A 67 7.25 -3.64 -1.83
CA LEU A 67 5.89 -4.20 -1.94
C LEU A 67 5.33 -4.08 -3.34
N SER A 68 5.59 -2.96 -4.02
CA SER A 68 5.17 -2.80 -5.41
C SER A 68 5.78 -3.90 -6.30
N ASN A 69 7.08 -4.16 -6.15
CA ASN A 69 7.76 -5.21 -6.88
C ASN A 69 7.26 -6.61 -6.48
N TRP A 70 7.03 -6.82 -5.20
CA TRP A 70 6.52 -8.09 -4.69
C TRP A 70 5.11 -8.39 -5.24
N LEU A 71 4.22 -7.39 -5.28
CA LEU A 71 2.89 -7.55 -5.85
C LEU A 71 2.97 -7.90 -7.34
N ASN A 72 3.86 -7.26 -8.10
CA ASN A 72 4.07 -7.61 -9.51
C ASN A 72 4.55 -9.05 -9.67
N SER A 73 5.40 -9.52 -8.77
CA SER A 73 5.85 -10.91 -8.74
C SER A 73 4.68 -11.86 -8.51
N MET A 74 3.79 -11.54 -7.57
CA MET A 74 2.58 -12.33 -7.31
C MET A 74 1.68 -12.40 -8.54
N GLY A 75 1.55 -11.29 -9.28
CA GLY A 75 0.80 -11.26 -10.54
C GLY A 75 1.44 -12.12 -11.61
N ASN A 76 2.75 -12.04 -11.78
CA ASN A 76 3.49 -12.82 -12.76
C ASN A 76 3.43 -14.32 -12.48
N LEU A 77 3.38 -14.70 -11.22
CA LEU A 77 3.25 -16.11 -10.81
C LEU A 77 1.82 -16.63 -10.85
N GLY A 78 0.85 -15.76 -11.12
CA GLY A 78 -0.56 -16.16 -11.17
C GLY A 78 -1.21 -16.39 -9.80
N ILE A 79 -0.56 -15.97 -8.72
CA ILE A 79 -1.09 -16.16 -7.36
C ILE A 79 -2.20 -15.15 -7.08
N LEU A 80 -2.02 -13.91 -7.54
CA LEU A 80 -3.01 -12.84 -7.44
C LEU A 80 -2.88 -11.96 -8.68
N PRO A 81 -3.94 -11.76 -9.49
CA PRO A 81 -3.84 -11.00 -10.75
C PRO A 81 -3.75 -9.49 -10.49
N VAL A 82 -2.62 -9.04 -9.98
CA VAL A 82 -2.36 -7.67 -9.60
C VAL A 82 -1.18 -7.11 -10.38
N LYS A 83 -1.25 -5.83 -10.71
CA LYS A 83 -0.13 -5.05 -11.22
C LYS A 83 0.03 -3.83 -10.35
N SER A 84 1.25 -3.43 -10.11
CA SER A 84 1.57 -2.31 -9.24
C SER A 84 2.67 -1.45 -9.86
N ARG A 85 2.68 -0.17 -9.51
CA ARG A 85 3.72 0.77 -9.93
C ARG A 85 4.05 1.70 -8.77
N TYR A 86 5.34 1.85 -8.51
CA TYR A 86 5.85 2.81 -7.54
C TYR A 86 6.16 4.13 -8.24
N LEU A 87 5.68 5.23 -7.68
CA LEU A 87 5.92 6.58 -8.19
C LEU A 87 6.62 7.42 -7.11
N SER A 88 7.50 8.32 -7.54
CA SER A 88 8.17 9.23 -6.62
C SER A 88 8.47 10.57 -7.30
N GLY A 89 8.69 11.61 -6.48
CA GLY A 89 9.10 12.91 -6.96
C GLY A 89 8.06 13.55 -7.86
N LYS A 90 8.50 13.98 -9.05
CA LYS A 90 7.66 14.73 -10.00
C LYS A 90 6.53 13.91 -10.61
N GLU A 91 6.59 12.59 -10.53
CA GLU A 91 5.53 11.71 -11.03
C GLU A 91 4.30 11.74 -10.13
N VAL A 92 4.42 12.20 -8.88
CA VAL A 92 3.33 12.22 -7.91
C VAL A 92 2.65 13.57 -7.96
N TYR A 93 1.57 13.66 -8.71
CA TYR A 93 0.74 14.86 -8.78
C TYR A 93 -0.68 14.49 -9.23
N LEU A 94 -1.61 15.39 -9.00
CA LEU A 94 -3.00 15.24 -9.46
C LEU A 94 -3.21 16.11 -10.71
N GLY A 95 -3.74 15.50 -11.75
CA GLY A 95 -3.97 16.20 -13.02
C GLY A 95 -4.34 15.21 -14.12
N ASN A 96 -4.81 15.73 -15.26
CA ASN A 96 -5.33 14.89 -16.33
C ASN A 96 -4.32 13.89 -16.91
N GLU A 97 -3.05 14.21 -16.87
CA GLU A 97 -1.99 13.37 -17.43
C GLU A 97 -1.21 12.59 -16.35
N SER A 98 -1.61 12.70 -15.08
CA SER A 98 -0.88 12.02 -14.01
C SER A 98 -1.18 10.53 -13.98
N TYR A 99 -0.17 9.74 -13.57
CA TYR A 99 -0.36 8.31 -13.35
C TYR A 99 -1.35 8.02 -12.22
N VAL A 100 -1.41 8.90 -11.22
CA VAL A 100 -2.36 8.78 -10.10
C VAL A 100 -3.80 8.85 -10.62
N ASN A 101 -4.11 9.88 -11.39
CA ASN A 101 -5.46 10.05 -11.95
C ASN A 101 -5.80 8.94 -12.94
N ASP A 102 -4.83 8.51 -13.74
CA ASP A 102 -5.04 7.41 -14.69
C ASP A 102 -5.42 6.12 -13.95
N ALA A 103 -4.71 5.78 -12.89
CA ALA A 103 -5.01 4.59 -12.09
C ALA A 103 -6.42 4.66 -11.51
N LEU A 104 -6.81 5.81 -10.96
CA LEU A 104 -8.14 5.99 -10.38
C LEU A 104 -9.24 5.88 -11.44
N ARG A 105 -9.03 6.45 -12.63
CA ARG A 105 -10.00 6.37 -13.74
C ARG A 105 -10.19 4.93 -14.22
N ARG A 106 -9.15 4.10 -14.14
CA ARG A 106 -9.23 2.68 -14.52
C ARG A 106 -9.76 1.77 -13.42
N GLY A 107 -10.22 2.34 -12.31
CA GLY A 107 -10.75 1.57 -11.19
C GLY A 107 -9.68 1.01 -10.26
N GLY A 108 -8.45 1.50 -10.37
CA GLY A 108 -7.36 1.10 -9.49
C GLY A 108 -7.41 1.79 -8.15
N ALA A 109 -6.49 1.42 -7.29
CA ALA A 109 -6.30 2.01 -5.97
C ALA A 109 -4.91 2.65 -5.89
N VAL A 110 -4.81 3.75 -5.17
CA VAL A 110 -3.55 4.47 -4.98
C VAL A 110 -3.28 4.63 -3.49
N VAL A 111 -2.12 4.14 -3.05
CA VAL A 111 -1.64 4.38 -1.69
C VAL A 111 -0.66 5.54 -1.76
N LEU A 112 -1.01 6.64 -1.12
CA LEU A 112 -0.28 7.89 -1.18
C LEU A 112 0.36 8.21 0.15
N ARG A 113 1.66 8.55 0.13
CA ARG A 113 2.37 9.08 1.28
C ARG A 113 2.31 10.60 1.23
N LEU A 114 1.78 11.20 2.28
CA LEU A 114 1.68 12.66 2.35
C LEU A 114 2.14 13.17 3.71
N PHE A 115 2.45 14.45 3.76
CA PHE A 115 2.90 15.11 4.97
C PHE A 115 1.84 16.10 5.44
N SER A 116 1.42 15.91 6.70
CA SER A 116 0.50 16.81 7.40
C SER A 116 0.87 16.75 8.88
N ASP A 117 1.74 17.63 9.35
CA ASP A 117 2.43 17.59 10.64
C ASP A 117 3.44 16.43 10.73
N GLU A 118 3.08 15.26 10.22
CA GLU A 118 3.96 14.09 10.08
C GLU A 118 3.61 13.35 8.80
N TRP A 119 4.42 12.36 8.43
CA TRP A 119 4.17 11.55 7.24
C TRP A 119 3.09 10.51 7.48
N HIS A 120 2.14 10.44 6.56
CA HIS A 120 1.01 9.50 6.59
C HIS A 120 0.86 8.78 5.25
N TYR A 121 0.34 7.56 5.30
CA TYR A 121 -0.14 6.85 4.12
C TYR A 121 -1.67 6.88 4.11
N VAL A 122 -2.24 7.18 2.96
CA VAL A 122 -3.69 7.19 2.75
C VAL A 122 -4.03 6.44 1.48
N LEU A 123 -5.24 5.92 1.42
CA LEU A 123 -5.75 5.20 0.25
C LEU A 123 -6.67 6.11 -0.55
N LEU A 124 -6.43 6.19 -1.86
CA LEU A 124 -7.33 6.83 -2.83
C LEU A 124 -7.96 5.74 -3.69
N THR A 125 -9.25 5.87 -3.94
CA THR A 125 -10.00 4.94 -4.80
C THR A 125 -10.91 5.66 -5.76
#